data_a9e7c10d4d7664c5ae025ab35f6bfffd
#
_entry.id   a9e7c10d4d7664c5ae025ab35f6bfffd
#
_cell.length_a   1.000
_cell.length_b   1.000
_cell.length_c   1.000
_cell.angle_alpha   90.00
_cell.angle_beta   90.00
_cell.angle_gamma   90.00
#
_symmetry.space_group_name_H-M   'P 1'
#
loop_
_entity.id
_entity.type
_entity.pdbx_description
1 polymer ?
#
loop_
_entity_poly.entity_id
_entity_poly.type
_entity_poly.pdbx_seq_one_letter_code
_entity_poly.pdbx_strand_id
1 'polypeptide(L)'
;MKRDYGDMYQYILESKKAVRNIISNHEEIFHDAIEYFFNGNYEQIYVIGSGTSYHAALAAKNLMEKVLQMKVFASYPIVFKDERIFNKNTLVMGLSHAGMSASTIDKAKANGFGTIAMTAEKGRPVEHHGDVKLYVDIGEEKAGPKTKGYIGSIVTFMIFALKVALRQEKITQDEFDDYLRRMQASADAIPDIAEATSKWYLQNRNDLMKCRRLYVIGYDNCLADMMEGTLKICEAVRYSVQGFELEEFMHGIYHCIDEDTYMLYVCSKGQYYDRILRLKRYFEEERHSHNFLITHENTNNSKDLVFPFTDDQEFAVLQYIVPMQVLARKLSLDLGIDCNIPSDPQFHFKMNSYLKEG
;
A
#
# COMPACT_ATOMS: atom_id res chain seq x y z
N MET A 1 13.71 -11.36 27.74
CA MET A 1 12.61 -11.96 26.96
C MET A 1 12.87 -11.70 25.49
N LYS A 2 12.78 -12.70 24.59
CA LYS A 2 12.75 -12.43 23.16
C LYS A 2 11.46 -11.67 22.86
N ARG A 3 11.58 -10.54 22.14
CA ARG A 3 10.42 -9.76 21.70
C ARG A 3 9.60 -10.62 20.73
N ASP A 4 8.29 -10.75 20.96
CA ASP A 4 7.38 -11.38 20.03
C ASP A 4 7.02 -10.40 18.91
N TYR A 5 7.37 -10.73 17.68
CA TYR A 5 7.08 -9.93 16.49
C TYR A 5 5.81 -10.39 15.76
N GLY A 6 5.17 -11.47 16.22
CA GLY A 6 4.07 -12.09 15.48
C GLY A 6 4.52 -12.70 14.15
N ASP A 7 3.57 -12.97 13.26
CA ASP A 7 3.86 -13.54 11.94
C ASP A 7 3.21 -12.71 10.83
N MET A 8 4.02 -12.24 9.88
CA MET A 8 3.58 -11.49 8.70
C MET A 8 2.44 -12.21 7.94
N TYR A 9 2.53 -13.54 7.77
CA TYR A 9 1.49 -14.30 7.07
C TYR A 9 0.15 -14.27 7.80
N GLN A 10 0.17 -14.37 9.13
CA GLN A 10 -1.02 -14.27 9.95
C GLN A 10 -1.66 -12.86 9.79
N TYR A 11 -0.85 -11.81 9.78
CA TYR A 11 -1.35 -10.45 9.58
C TYR A 11 -1.95 -10.22 8.19
N ILE A 12 -1.43 -10.88 7.14
CA ILE A 12 -2.08 -10.88 5.82
C ILE A 12 -3.51 -11.43 5.93
N LEU A 13 -3.69 -12.58 6.57
CA LEU A 13 -5.01 -13.20 6.75
C LEU A 13 -5.96 -12.36 7.63
N GLU A 14 -5.42 -11.65 8.61
CA GLU A 14 -6.19 -10.75 9.48
C GLU A 14 -6.70 -9.50 8.76
N SER A 15 -6.15 -9.14 7.60
CA SER A 15 -6.55 -7.95 6.85
C SER A 15 -8.05 -7.94 6.54
N LYS A 16 -8.63 -9.08 6.18
CA LYS A 16 -10.08 -9.25 6.00
C LYS A 16 -10.88 -8.80 7.22
N LYS A 17 -10.44 -9.21 8.42
CA LYS A 17 -11.10 -8.84 9.69
C LYS A 17 -10.91 -7.35 10.01
N ALA A 18 -9.73 -6.82 9.74
CA ALA A 18 -9.42 -5.41 9.94
C ALA A 18 -10.30 -4.50 9.07
N VAL A 19 -10.46 -4.84 7.79
CA VAL A 19 -11.38 -4.12 6.88
C VAL A 19 -12.80 -4.15 7.41
N ARG A 20 -13.29 -5.33 7.81
CA ARG A 20 -14.64 -5.47 8.40
C ARG A 20 -14.81 -4.61 9.64
N ASN A 21 -13.80 -4.57 10.51
CA ASN A 21 -13.84 -3.75 11.73
C ASN A 21 -13.96 -2.26 11.39
N ILE A 22 -13.14 -1.75 10.47
CA ILE A 22 -13.18 -0.35 10.06
C ILE A 22 -14.53 0.00 9.43
N ILE A 23 -15.06 -0.88 8.56
CA ILE A 23 -16.38 -0.69 7.93
C ILE A 23 -17.49 -0.70 8.99
N SER A 24 -17.49 -1.67 9.90
CA SER A 24 -18.58 -1.80 10.90
C SER A 24 -18.60 -0.67 11.94
N ASN A 25 -17.46 -0.04 12.21
CA ASN A 25 -17.32 1.01 13.22
C ASN A 25 -17.04 2.39 12.60
N HIS A 26 -17.32 2.57 11.30
CA HIS A 26 -16.94 3.79 10.58
C HIS A 26 -17.58 5.07 11.17
N GLU A 27 -18.76 4.99 11.78
CA GLU A 27 -19.38 6.17 12.39
C GLU A 27 -18.54 6.70 13.56
N GLU A 28 -18.09 5.82 14.44
CA GLU A 28 -17.26 6.19 15.59
C GLU A 28 -15.85 6.60 15.17
N ILE A 29 -15.19 5.78 14.33
CA ILE A 29 -13.78 5.98 13.94
C ILE A 29 -13.57 7.33 13.24
N PHE A 30 -14.49 7.74 12.38
CA PHE A 30 -14.32 8.91 11.53
C PHE A 30 -15.00 10.18 12.07
N HIS A 31 -15.79 10.10 13.13
CA HIS A 31 -16.60 11.20 13.64
C HIS A 31 -15.82 12.52 13.74
N ASP A 32 -14.77 12.55 14.54
CA ASP A 32 -14.02 13.78 14.81
C ASP A 32 -13.32 14.33 13.57
N ALA A 33 -12.78 13.44 12.71
CA ALA A 33 -12.11 13.84 11.48
C ALA A 33 -13.10 14.44 10.46
N ILE A 34 -14.31 13.90 10.38
CA ILE A 34 -15.38 14.41 9.50
C ILE A 34 -15.90 15.75 10.03
N GLU A 35 -16.17 15.89 11.34
CA GLU A 35 -16.56 17.17 11.91
C GLU A 35 -15.47 18.23 11.68
N TYR A 36 -14.20 17.87 11.87
CA TYR A 36 -13.10 18.78 11.60
C TYR A 36 -13.04 19.21 10.14
N PHE A 37 -13.24 18.27 9.19
CA PHE A 37 -13.27 18.60 7.75
C PHE A 37 -14.35 19.64 7.43
N PHE A 38 -15.55 19.49 8.00
CA PHE A 38 -16.67 20.39 7.73
C PHE A 38 -16.61 21.73 8.48
N ASN A 39 -15.78 21.84 9.51
CA ASN A 39 -15.48 23.12 10.17
C ASN A 39 -14.42 23.93 9.40
N GLY A 40 -13.73 23.33 8.42
CA GLY A 40 -12.81 23.99 7.51
C GLY A 40 -13.43 24.24 6.13
N ASN A 41 -12.68 24.91 5.28
CA ASN A 41 -13.03 25.12 3.87
C ASN A 41 -11.90 24.55 3.00
N TYR A 42 -11.90 23.23 2.79
CA TYR A 42 -10.82 22.54 2.09
C TYR A 42 -11.17 22.30 0.62
N GLU A 43 -10.22 22.59 -0.28
CA GLU A 43 -10.34 22.46 -1.72
C GLU A 43 -9.33 21.45 -2.29
N GLN A 44 -8.35 21.03 -1.48
CA GLN A 44 -7.40 19.99 -1.82
C GLN A 44 -6.89 19.27 -0.57
N ILE A 45 -6.40 18.05 -0.76
CA ILE A 45 -5.86 17.21 0.31
C ILE A 45 -4.43 16.81 -0.03
N TYR A 46 -3.52 16.97 0.93
CA TYR A 46 -2.19 16.35 0.91
C TYR A 46 -2.15 15.19 1.89
N VAL A 47 -1.86 13.99 1.41
CA VAL A 47 -1.59 12.82 2.24
C VAL A 47 -0.08 12.63 2.32
N ILE A 48 0.46 12.68 3.54
CA ILE A 48 1.89 12.66 3.78
C ILE A 48 2.29 11.38 4.49
N GLY A 49 3.25 10.67 3.92
CA GLY A 49 3.77 9.43 4.46
C GLY A 49 5.06 8.99 3.77
N SER A 50 5.68 7.94 4.29
CA SER A 50 6.85 7.30 3.68
C SER A 50 6.64 5.78 3.62
N GLY A 51 7.24 5.12 2.62
CA GLY A 51 7.11 3.67 2.43
C GLY A 51 5.65 3.26 2.35
N THR A 52 5.24 2.28 3.15
CA THR A 52 3.87 1.75 3.20
C THR A 52 2.79 2.84 3.32
N SER A 53 3.04 3.89 4.12
CA SER A 53 2.08 5.00 4.28
C SER A 53 1.90 5.82 3.00
N TYR A 54 2.98 6.07 2.26
CA TYR A 54 2.93 6.75 0.97
C TYR A 54 2.24 5.89 -0.09
N HIS A 55 2.57 4.59 -0.13
CA HIS A 55 1.96 3.67 -1.10
C HIS A 55 0.47 3.49 -0.84
N ALA A 56 0.03 3.46 0.43
CA ALA A 56 -1.39 3.42 0.78
C ALA A 56 -2.14 4.69 0.34
N ALA A 57 -1.49 5.86 0.45
CA ALA A 57 -2.06 7.11 -0.06
C ALA A 57 -2.23 7.09 -1.59
N LEU A 58 -1.23 6.58 -2.31
CA LEU A 58 -1.32 6.39 -3.77
C LEU A 58 -2.44 5.43 -4.16
N ALA A 59 -2.58 4.32 -3.44
CA ALA A 59 -3.61 3.31 -3.69
C ALA A 59 -5.04 3.87 -3.53
N ALA A 60 -5.26 4.72 -2.52
CA ALA A 60 -6.56 5.32 -2.25
C ALA A 60 -6.87 6.54 -3.12
N LYS A 61 -5.84 7.20 -3.69
CA LYS A 61 -5.92 8.51 -4.33
C LYS A 61 -7.02 8.61 -5.39
N ASN A 62 -7.08 7.64 -6.31
CA ASN A 62 -8.01 7.71 -7.44
C ASN A 62 -9.48 7.70 -6.97
N LEU A 63 -9.83 6.83 -6.02
CA LEU A 63 -11.17 6.82 -5.44
C LEU A 63 -11.45 8.11 -4.66
N MET A 64 -10.50 8.59 -3.86
CA MET A 64 -10.65 9.85 -3.13
C MET A 64 -10.92 11.01 -4.08
N GLU A 65 -10.13 11.20 -5.14
CA GLU A 65 -10.33 12.26 -6.15
C GLU A 65 -11.70 12.13 -6.84
N LYS A 66 -12.09 10.91 -7.19
CA LYS A 66 -13.36 10.62 -7.85
C LYS A 66 -14.57 11.09 -7.01
N VAL A 67 -14.62 10.66 -5.74
CA VAL A 67 -15.80 10.90 -4.90
C VAL A 67 -15.80 12.31 -4.31
N LEU A 68 -14.64 12.85 -3.97
CA LEU A 68 -14.50 14.19 -3.42
C LEU A 68 -14.60 15.29 -4.50
N GLN A 69 -14.33 14.97 -5.76
CA GLN A 69 -14.19 15.93 -6.86
C GLN A 69 -13.20 17.06 -6.51
N MET A 70 -12.11 16.70 -5.84
CA MET A 70 -11.01 17.61 -5.49
C MET A 70 -9.67 16.92 -5.67
N LYS A 71 -8.58 17.69 -5.76
CA LYS A 71 -7.23 17.13 -5.89
C LYS A 71 -6.73 16.52 -4.59
N VAL A 72 -6.16 15.31 -4.73
CA VAL A 72 -5.47 14.59 -3.65
C VAL A 72 -4.03 14.34 -4.07
N PHE A 73 -3.10 14.83 -3.26
CA PHE A 73 -1.66 14.68 -3.48
C PHE A 73 -1.08 13.70 -2.45
N ALA A 74 -0.36 12.70 -2.91
CA ALA A 74 0.50 11.90 -2.04
C ALA A 74 1.91 12.51 -2.07
N SER A 75 2.51 12.77 -0.91
CA SER A 75 3.83 13.39 -0.84
C SER A 75 4.69 12.77 0.26
N TYR A 76 6.00 12.74 0.02
CA TYR A 76 6.95 12.40 1.07
C TYR A 76 7.13 13.56 2.04
N PRO A 77 7.39 13.30 3.34
CA PRO A 77 7.51 14.35 4.34
C PRO A 77 8.52 15.45 4.02
N ILE A 78 9.68 15.09 3.48
CA ILE A 78 10.73 16.06 3.11
C ILE A 78 10.31 16.86 1.88
N VAL A 79 9.77 16.19 0.86
CA VAL A 79 9.30 16.87 -0.36
C VAL A 79 8.23 17.90 -0.03
N PHE A 80 7.23 17.51 0.77
CA PHE A 80 6.17 18.43 1.20
C PHE A 80 6.70 19.67 1.93
N LYS A 81 7.73 19.53 2.76
CA LYS A 81 8.30 20.67 3.52
C LYS A 81 8.85 21.77 2.63
N ASP A 82 9.35 21.39 1.43
CA ASP A 82 9.97 22.30 0.47
C ASP A 82 8.98 22.71 -0.63
N GLU A 83 7.80 22.10 -0.69
CA GLU A 83 6.79 22.38 -1.70
C GLU A 83 6.10 23.72 -1.47
N ARG A 84 5.92 24.47 -2.56
CA ARG A 84 5.21 25.76 -2.54
C ARG A 84 3.73 25.54 -2.77
N ILE A 85 2.95 25.48 -1.70
CA ILE A 85 1.51 25.30 -1.74
C ILE A 85 0.84 26.68 -1.63
N PHE A 86 0.24 27.13 -2.72
CA PHE A 86 -0.41 28.44 -2.80
C PHE A 86 -1.86 28.41 -2.28
N ASN A 87 -2.57 27.31 -2.48
CA ASN A 87 -3.94 27.16 -1.99
C ASN A 87 -3.93 26.97 -0.48
N LYS A 88 -4.46 27.97 0.24
CA LYS A 88 -4.56 27.93 1.71
C LYS A 88 -5.69 27.04 2.22
N ASN A 89 -6.65 26.72 1.39
CA ASN A 89 -7.75 25.80 1.68
C ASN A 89 -7.27 24.32 1.53
N THR A 90 -6.14 24.01 2.18
CA THR A 90 -5.47 22.70 2.11
C THR A 90 -5.65 21.95 3.41
N LEU A 91 -6.12 20.70 3.30
CA LEU A 91 -6.05 19.71 4.38
C LEU A 91 -4.81 18.85 4.23
N VAL A 92 -4.06 18.66 5.30
CA VAL A 92 -2.90 17.78 5.37
C VAL A 92 -3.20 16.59 6.27
N MET A 93 -3.17 15.39 5.72
CA MET A 93 -3.33 14.14 6.45
C MET A 93 -1.98 13.45 6.58
N GLY A 94 -1.42 13.40 7.78
CA GLY A 94 -0.09 12.83 8.03
C GLY A 94 -0.20 11.43 8.62
N LEU A 95 0.12 10.38 7.86
CA LEU A 95 0.12 9.00 8.32
C LEU A 95 1.52 8.57 8.75
N SER A 96 1.66 8.19 10.03
CA SER A 96 2.92 7.69 10.57
C SER A 96 2.69 6.73 11.74
N HIS A 97 3.40 5.60 11.72
CA HIS A 97 3.48 4.71 12.87
C HIS A 97 4.70 5.01 13.76
N ALA A 98 5.71 5.68 13.21
CA ALA A 98 7.01 5.91 13.85
C ALA A 98 7.34 7.39 14.15
N GLY A 99 6.43 8.33 13.84
CA GLY A 99 6.60 9.73 14.22
C GLY A 99 7.32 10.65 13.24
N MET A 100 7.92 10.15 12.15
CA MET A 100 8.61 10.99 11.15
C MET A 100 7.73 12.07 10.51
N SER A 101 6.43 11.82 10.36
CA SER A 101 5.50 12.79 9.80
C SER A 101 5.13 13.92 10.77
N ALA A 102 5.45 13.80 12.06
CA ALA A 102 5.06 14.78 13.07
C ALA A 102 5.60 16.19 12.77
N SER A 103 6.92 16.31 12.55
CA SER A 103 7.53 17.62 12.20
C SER A 103 7.02 18.19 10.87
N THR A 104 6.48 17.34 9.99
CA THR A 104 5.84 17.76 8.73
C THR A 104 4.43 18.28 8.98
N ILE A 105 3.68 17.65 9.88
CA ILE A 105 2.38 18.15 10.36
C ILE A 105 2.54 19.51 11.04
N ASP A 106 3.55 19.67 11.90
CA ASP A 106 3.86 20.96 12.53
C ASP A 106 4.14 22.06 11.50
N LYS A 107 4.91 21.73 10.46
CA LYS A 107 5.18 22.65 9.36
C LYS A 107 3.90 23.01 8.59
N ALA A 108 3.00 22.05 8.37
CA ALA A 108 1.70 22.29 7.75
C ALA A 108 0.85 23.27 8.58
N LYS A 109 0.77 23.06 9.90
CA LYS A 109 0.09 23.98 10.82
C LYS A 109 0.69 25.38 10.80
N ALA A 110 2.02 25.47 10.84
CA ALA A 110 2.72 26.76 10.76
C ALA A 110 2.44 27.51 9.44
N ASN A 111 2.10 26.80 8.37
CA ASN A 111 1.68 27.38 7.09
C ASN A 111 0.19 27.73 7.04
N GLY A 112 -0.56 27.46 8.11
CA GLY A 112 -2.01 27.74 8.23
C GLY A 112 -2.89 26.68 7.53
N PHE A 113 -2.38 25.48 7.30
CA PHE A 113 -3.18 24.37 6.77
C PHE A 113 -3.89 23.62 7.88
N GLY A 114 -5.08 23.07 7.59
CA GLY A 114 -5.74 22.13 8.49
C GLY A 114 -4.99 20.80 8.53
N THR A 115 -4.98 20.12 9.69
CA THR A 115 -4.18 18.90 9.83
C THR A 115 -4.92 17.77 10.53
N ILE A 116 -4.80 16.55 9.96
CA ILE A 116 -5.23 15.29 10.57
C ILE A 116 -3.99 14.41 10.81
N ALA A 117 -3.73 14.06 12.05
CA ALA A 117 -2.69 13.08 12.39
C ALA A 117 -3.26 11.66 12.36
N MET A 118 -2.59 10.76 11.65
CA MET A 118 -3.04 9.38 11.48
C MET A 118 -2.01 8.36 11.96
N THR A 119 -2.48 7.34 12.67
CA THR A 119 -1.67 6.22 13.12
C THR A 119 -2.53 4.98 13.35
N ALA A 120 -1.93 3.77 13.26
CA ALA A 120 -2.60 2.53 13.67
C ALA A 120 -2.40 2.19 15.16
N GLU A 121 -1.45 2.83 15.83
CA GLU A 121 -1.11 2.54 17.23
C GLU A 121 -1.47 3.74 18.11
N LYS A 122 -2.36 3.53 19.10
CA LYS A 122 -2.75 4.56 20.08
C LYS A 122 -1.55 4.91 20.99
N GLY A 123 -1.48 6.18 21.40
CA GLY A 123 -0.41 6.68 22.27
C GLY A 123 0.90 7.02 21.53
N ARG A 124 0.88 7.09 20.22
CA ARG A 124 2.06 7.50 19.45
C ARG A 124 2.23 9.02 19.43
N PRO A 125 3.48 9.53 19.47
CA PRO A 125 3.76 10.97 19.50
C PRO A 125 3.05 11.76 18.39
N VAL A 126 2.90 11.18 17.19
CA VAL A 126 2.24 11.83 16.05
C VAL A 126 0.81 12.32 16.36
N GLU A 127 0.12 11.68 17.29
CA GLU A 127 -1.26 12.03 17.67
C GLU A 127 -1.41 13.46 18.20
N HIS A 128 -0.35 14.01 18.78
CA HIS A 128 -0.34 15.34 19.41
C HIS A 128 0.03 16.46 18.43
N HIS A 129 0.39 16.12 17.18
CA HIS A 129 0.82 17.10 16.19
C HIS A 129 -0.32 17.57 15.29
N GLY A 130 -1.33 16.73 14.99
CA GLY A 130 -2.52 17.13 14.23
C GLY A 130 -3.49 18.01 15.03
N ASP A 131 -4.36 18.72 14.33
CA ASP A 131 -5.49 19.43 14.96
C ASP A 131 -6.53 18.41 15.42
N VAL A 132 -6.68 17.32 14.67
CA VAL A 132 -7.48 16.16 15.03
C VAL A 132 -6.71 14.88 14.69
N LYS A 133 -7.07 13.78 15.32
CA LYS A 133 -6.50 12.45 15.08
C LYS A 133 -7.52 11.51 14.41
N LEU A 134 -7.01 10.65 13.54
CA LEU A 134 -7.76 9.58 12.91
C LEU A 134 -6.98 8.26 13.02
N TYR A 135 -7.58 7.26 13.65
CA TYR A 135 -6.93 5.97 13.81
C TYR A 135 -7.18 5.05 12.62
N VAL A 136 -6.12 4.35 12.19
CA VAL A 136 -6.23 3.19 11.30
C VAL A 136 -6.53 1.98 12.19
N ASP A 137 -7.79 1.68 12.43
CA ASP A 137 -8.24 0.73 13.48
C ASP A 137 -8.14 -0.73 13.01
N ILE A 138 -6.92 -1.22 12.91
CA ILE A 138 -6.57 -2.58 12.48
C ILE A 138 -6.20 -3.52 13.62
N GLY A 139 -6.18 -3.03 14.86
CA GLY A 139 -5.58 -3.75 15.98
C GLY A 139 -4.05 -3.85 15.86
N GLU A 140 -3.45 -4.71 16.67
CA GLU A 140 -1.99 -4.80 16.78
C GLU A 140 -1.35 -5.48 15.57
N GLU A 141 -0.23 -4.94 15.05
CA GLU A 141 0.63 -5.55 14.04
C GLU A 141 2.10 -5.34 14.42
N LYS A 142 2.75 -6.41 14.94
CA LYS A 142 4.11 -6.36 15.48
C LYS A 142 5.20 -6.67 14.45
N ALA A 143 4.88 -7.35 13.35
CA ALA A 143 5.84 -7.71 12.31
C ALA A 143 6.55 -6.46 11.75
N GLY A 144 7.83 -6.62 11.37
CA GLY A 144 8.59 -5.56 10.73
C GLY A 144 7.91 -5.08 9.45
N PRO A 145 7.76 -5.91 8.43
CA PRO A 145 7.02 -5.57 7.22
C PRO A 145 5.53 -5.45 7.51
N LYS A 146 4.96 -4.26 7.32
CA LYS A 146 3.52 -4.01 7.54
C LYS A 146 2.70 -4.53 6.36
N THR A 147 1.65 -5.30 6.65
CA THR A 147 0.73 -5.89 5.66
C THR A 147 -0.71 -5.49 5.92
N LYS A 148 -1.23 -5.83 7.09
CA LYS A 148 -2.55 -5.42 7.56
C LYS A 148 -2.65 -3.89 7.67
N GLY A 149 -1.56 -3.23 8.08
CA GLY A 149 -1.45 -1.77 8.15
C GLY A 149 -1.58 -1.09 6.80
N TYR A 150 -1.05 -1.68 5.73
CA TYR A 150 -1.22 -1.18 4.36
C TYR A 150 -2.69 -1.18 3.94
N ILE A 151 -3.33 -2.35 4.01
CA ILE A 151 -4.75 -2.54 3.65
C ILE A 151 -5.65 -1.62 4.49
N GLY A 152 -5.44 -1.59 5.82
CA GLY A 152 -6.23 -0.74 6.71
C GLY A 152 -6.07 0.76 6.43
N SER A 153 -4.87 1.18 6.06
CA SER A 153 -4.62 2.59 5.69
C SER A 153 -5.36 2.98 4.40
N ILE A 154 -5.33 2.14 3.38
CA ILE A 154 -6.09 2.36 2.13
C ILE A 154 -7.58 2.52 2.45
N VAL A 155 -8.13 1.56 3.18
CA VAL A 155 -9.56 1.54 3.56
C VAL A 155 -9.91 2.78 4.38
N THR A 156 -9.04 3.19 5.31
CA THR A 156 -9.26 4.41 6.12
C THR A 156 -9.32 5.67 5.26
N PHE A 157 -8.40 5.84 4.31
CA PHE A 157 -8.44 6.97 3.37
C PHE A 157 -9.70 6.96 2.50
N MET A 158 -10.06 5.79 1.97
CA MET A 158 -11.23 5.63 1.11
C MET A 158 -12.53 5.95 1.87
N ILE A 159 -12.73 5.40 3.08
CA ILE A 159 -13.94 5.64 3.87
C ILE A 159 -14.02 7.10 4.32
N PHE A 160 -12.89 7.73 4.69
CA PHE A 160 -12.88 9.17 4.98
C PHE A 160 -13.44 9.97 3.79
N ALA A 161 -12.95 9.70 2.57
CA ALA A 161 -13.42 10.39 1.38
C ALA A 161 -14.89 10.10 1.07
N LEU A 162 -15.33 8.85 1.20
CA LEU A 162 -16.73 8.46 1.00
C LEU A 162 -17.67 9.17 1.99
N LYS A 163 -17.29 9.25 3.28
CA LYS A 163 -18.10 9.95 4.30
C LYS A 163 -18.18 11.47 4.02
N VAL A 164 -17.08 12.07 3.59
CA VAL A 164 -17.08 13.48 3.17
C VAL A 164 -18.00 13.67 1.95
N ALA A 165 -17.86 12.81 0.94
CA ALA A 165 -18.68 12.90 -0.28
C ALA A 165 -20.16 12.69 0.00
N LEU A 166 -20.51 11.75 0.88
CA LEU A 166 -21.90 11.52 1.32
C LEU A 166 -22.47 12.77 1.99
N ARG A 167 -21.77 13.34 2.96
CA ARG A 167 -22.23 14.54 3.67
C ARG A 167 -22.24 15.80 2.80
N GLN A 168 -21.46 15.83 1.71
CA GLN A 168 -21.51 16.87 0.67
C GLN A 168 -22.59 16.60 -0.40
N GLU A 169 -23.38 15.53 -0.26
CA GLU A 169 -24.39 15.09 -1.23
C GLU A 169 -23.83 14.82 -2.65
N LYS A 170 -22.52 14.51 -2.73
CA LYS A 170 -21.85 14.11 -4.00
C LYS A 170 -22.10 12.66 -4.36
N ILE A 171 -22.41 11.85 -3.37
CA ILE A 171 -22.91 10.48 -3.50
C ILE A 171 -24.12 10.28 -2.60
N THR A 172 -25.00 9.39 -3.00
CA THR A 172 -26.18 8.98 -2.22
C THR A 172 -25.81 7.98 -1.12
N GLN A 173 -26.75 7.74 -0.18
CA GLN A 173 -26.55 6.68 0.83
C GLN A 173 -26.42 5.30 0.19
N ASP A 174 -27.23 5.01 -0.83
CA ASP A 174 -27.18 3.72 -1.54
C ASP A 174 -25.80 3.50 -2.22
N GLU A 175 -25.21 4.56 -2.81
CA GLU A 175 -23.86 4.49 -3.38
C GLU A 175 -22.79 4.32 -2.31
N PHE A 176 -22.92 4.99 -1.18
CA PHE A 176 -22.01 4.83 -0.05
C PHE A 176 -22.03 3.37 0.46
N ASP A 177 -23.22 2.81 0.68
CA ASP A 177 -23.39 1.43 1.14
C ASP A 177 -22.88 0.43 0.10
N ASP A 178 -23.05 0.71 -1.19
CA ASP A 178 -22.47 -0.10 -2.28
C ASP A 178 -20.94 -0.07 -2.26
N TYR A 179 -20.32 1.08 -2.07
CA TYR A 179 -18.87 1.20 -1.92
C TYR A 179 -18.35 0.35 -0.75
N LEU A 180 -18.99 0.44 0.42
CA LEU A 180 -18.60 -0.36 1.60
C LEU A 180 -18.75 -1.87 1.34
N ARG A 181 -19.83 -2.27 0.69
CA ARG A 181 -20.10 -3.67 0.34
C ARG A 181 -19.04 -4.22 -0.63
N ARG A 182 -18.69 -3.48 -1.69
CA ARG A 182 -17.68 -3.85 -2.69
C ARG A 182 -16.27 -3.90 -2.08
N MET A 183 -15.94 -2.95 -1.23
CA MET A 183 -14.69 -2.91 -0.46
C MET A 183 -14.55 -4.16 0.42
N GLN A 184 -15.60 -4.53 1.18
CA GLN A 184 -15.61 -5.74 1.99
C GLN A 184 -15.50 -7.01 1.14
N ALA A 185 -16.22 -7.07 0.01
CA ALA A 185 -16.15 -8.22 -0.90
C ALA A 185 -14.73 -8.41 -1.47
N SER A 186 -14.04 -7.32 -1.80
CA SER A 186 -12.64 -7.38 -2.23
C SER A 186 -11.72 -7.92 -1.13
N ALA A 187 -11.88 -7.45 0.10
CA ALA A 187 -11.09 -7.91 1.24
C ALA A 187 -11.42 -9.37 1.64
N ASP A 188 -12.64 -9.82 1.41
CA ASP A 188 -13.06 -11.18 1.73
C ASP A 188 -12.31 -12.24 0.92
N ALA A 189 -11.80 -11.91 -0.27
CA ALA A 189 -11.00 -12.79 -1.11
C ALA A 189 -9.53 -12.95 -0.63
N ILE A 190 -9.04 -12.11 0.29
CA ILE A 190 -7.63 -12.11 0.72
C ILE A 190 -7.13 -13.50 1.18
N PRO A 191 -7.86 -14.26 2.03
CA PRO A 191 -7.40 -15.59 2.43
C PRO A 191 -7.24 -16.57 1.25
N ASP A 192 -8.16 -16.55 0.31
CA ASP A 192 -8.14 -17.43 -0.87
C ASP A 192 -6.99 -17.07 -1.81
N ILE A 193 -6.72 -15.77 -2.00
CA ILE A 193 -5.56 -15.27 -2.74
C ILE A 193 -4.27 -15.72 -2.05
N ALA A 194 -4.19 -15.61 -0.73
CA ALA A 194 -3.01 -16.02 0.02
C ALA A 194 -2.76 -17.53 -0.07
N GLU A 195 -3.80 -18.34 -0.08
CA GLU A 195 -3.72 -19.78 -0.27
C GLU A 195 -3.27 -20.12 -1.72
N ALA A 196 -3.91 -19.53 -2.73
CA ALA A 196 -3.54 -19.71 -4.13
C ALA A 196 -2.07 -19.32 -4.38
N THR A 197 -1.66 -18.18 -3.83
CA THR A 197 -0.25 -17.72 -3.91
C THR A 197 0.70 -18.69 -3.23
N SER A 198 0.33 -19.25 -2.09
CA SER A 198 1.15 -20.25 -1.39
C SER A 198 1.35 -21.51 -2.22
N LYS A 199 0.31 -21.98 -2.93
CA LYS A 199 0.39 -23.11 -3.85
C LYS A 199 1.29 -22.79 -5.05
N TRP A 200 1.08 -21.64 -5.68
CA TRP A 200 1.92 -21.16 -6.79
C TRP A 200 3.39 -21.00 -6.37
N TYR A 201 3.65 -20.45 -5.19
CA TYR A 201 5.00 -20.34 -4.66
C TYR A 201 5.68 -21.70 -4.53
N LEU A 202 5.01 -22.72 -3.98
CA LEU A 202 5.55 -24.06 -3.83
C LEU A 202 5.92 -24.70 -5.17
N GLN A 203 5.12 -24.47 -6.22
CA GLN A 203 5.42 -24.95 -7.58
C GLN A 203 6.67 -24.28 -8.17
N ASN A 204 6.89 -23.01 -7.88
CA ASN A 204 7.97 -22.20 -8.44
C ASN A 204 9.15 -22.01 -7.46
N ARG A 205 9.11 -22.63 -6.28
CA ARG A 205 10.04 -22.43 -5.17
C ARG A 205 11.50 -22.58 -5.57
N ASN A 206 11.83 -23.66 -6.30
CA ASN A 206 13.19 -23.96 -6.68
C ASN A 206 13.82 -22.93 -7.63
N ASP A 207 13.01 -22.29 -8.46
CA ASP A 207 13.42 -21.20 -9.33
C ASP A 207 13.53 -19.89 -8.52
N LEU A 208 12.49 -19.52 -7.80
CA LEU A 208 12.44 -18.29 -6.99
C LEU A 208 13.56 -18.21 -5.94
N MET A 209 13.98 -19.33 -5.36
CA MET A 209 15.10 -19.36 -4.40
C MET A 209 16.45 -19.01 -5.02
N LYS A 210 16.61 -19.09 -6.33
CA LYS A 210 17.83 -18.70 -7.03
C LYS A 210 17.88 -17.21 -7.30
N CYS A 211 16.75 -16.52 -7.20
CA CYS A 211 16.64 -15.09 -7.44
C CYS A 211 17.60 -14.29 -6.54
N ARG A 212 18.35 -13.36 -7.14
CA ARG A 212 19.20 -12.38 -6.44
C ARG A 212 19.00 -10.97 -6.95
N ARG A 213 18.25 -10.81 -8.02
CA ARG A 213 17.89 -9.54 -8.64
C ARG A 213 16.48 -9.66 -9.20
N LEU A 214 15.54 -8.91 -8.63
CA LEU A 214 14.14 -8.94 -9.00
C LEU A 214 13.68 -7.55 -9.44
N TYR A 215 13.03 -7.49 -10.60
CA TYR A 215 12.30 -6.32 -11.06
C TYR A 215 10.79 -6.58 -10.95
N VAL A 216 10.09 -5.66 -10.33
CA VAL A 216 8.62 -5.70 -10.22
C VAL A 216 8.04 -4.62 -11.12
N ILE A 217 7.15 -4.98 -12.02
CA ILE A 217 6.57 -4.07 -12.99
C ILE A 217 5.06 -4.05 -12.85
N GLY A 218 4.50 -2.85 -12.72
CA GLY A 218 3.06 -2.61 -12.62
C GLY A 218 2.65 -1.32 -13.30
N TYR A 219 1.36 -1.11 -13.44
CA TYR A 219 0.80 0.10 -14.05
C TYR A 219 -0.57 0.41 -13.45
N ASP A 220 -1.04 1.65 -13.67
CA ASP A 220 -2.37 2.13 -13.30
C ASP A 220 -2.71 1.81 -11.82
N ASN A 221 -3.82 1.13 -11.57
CA ASN A 221 -4.23 0.77 -10.20
C ASN A 221 -3.23 -0.15 -9.48
N CYS A 222 -2.45 -0.95 -10.22
CA CYS A 222 -1.39 -1.78 -9.65
C CYS A 222 -0.08 -1.04 -9.38
N LEU A 223 0.03 0.27 -9.69
CA LEU A 223 1.24 1.04 -9.44
C LEU A 223 1.59 1.09 -7.94
N ALA A 224 0.62 1.37 -7.10
CA ALA A 224 0.82 1.41 -5.65
C ALA A 224 1.17 0.04 -5.08
N ASP A 225 0.51 -1.02 -5.58
CA ASP A 225 0.78 -2.41 -5.19
C ASP A 225 2.16 -2.86 -5.64
N MET A 226 2.60 -2.48 -6.84
CA MET A 226 3.96 -2.72 -7.33
C MET A 226 4.99 -2.06 -6.41
N MET A 227 4.79 -0.81 -6.02
CA MET A 227 5.71 -0.11 -5.12
C MET A 227 5.73 -0.74 -3.72
N GLU A 228 4.58 -1.06 -3.16
CA GLU A 228 4.48 -1.71 -1.84
C GLU A 228 5.00 -3.14 -1.87
N GLY A 229 4.68 -3.92 -2.91
CA GLY A 229 5.19 -5.27 -3.11
C GLY A 229 6.71 -5.31 -3.25
N THR A 230 7.28 -4.38 -4.02
CA THR A 230 8.73 -4.18 -4.12
C THR A 230 9.35 -3.95 -2.75
N LEU A 231 8.77 -3.05 -1.95
CA LEU A 231 9.24 -2.77 -0.59
C LEU A 231 9.15 -4.01 0.29
N LYS A 232 8.00 -4.71 0.30
CA LYS A 232 7.79 -5.90 1.14
C LYS A 232 8.75 -7.04 0.78
N ILE A 233 8.96 -7.31 -0.50
CA ILE A 233 9.89 -8.34 -0.93
C ILE A 233 11.31 -7.92 -0.55
N CYS A 234 11.75 -6.69 -0.82
CA CYS A 234 13.07 -6.18 -0.48
C CYS A 234 13.36 -6.29 1.03
N GLU A 235 12.44 -5.86 1.89
CA GLU A 235 12.55 -5.97 3.35
C GLU A 235 12.71 -7.42 3.83
N ALA A 236 12.01 -8.34 3.16
CA ALA A 236 11.95 -9.75 3.56
C ALA A 236 13.16 -10.55 3.08
N VAL A 237 13.54 -10.44 1.81
CA VAL A 237 14.58 -11.26 1.19
C VAL A 237 15.98 -10.66 1.29
N ARG A 238 16.12 -9.36 1.56
CA ARG A 238 17.36 -8.62 1.81
C ARG A 238 18.38 -8.66 0.67
N TYR A 239 17.91 -8.77 -0.56
CA TYR A 239 18.68 -8.55 -1.78
C TYR A 239 18.01 -7.47 -2.65
N SER A 240 18.59 -7.14 -3.82
CA SER A 240 18.10 -6.07 -4.67
C SER A 240 16.74 -6.41 -5.29
N VAL A 241 15.72 -5.64 -4.94
CA VAL A 241 14.39 -5.65 -5.56
C VAL A 241 14.06 -4.24 -6.00
N GLN A 242 13.67 -4.05 -7.27
CA GLN A 242 13.39 -2.74 -7.84
C GLN A 242 12.02 -2.75 -8.50
N GLY A 243 11.24 -1.71 -8.26
CA GLY A 243 9.91 -1.55 -8.83
C GLY A 243 9.87 -0.42 -9.85
N PHE A 244 9.20 -0.66 -10.98
CA PHE A 244 9.06 0.33 -12.03
C PHE A 244 7.64 0.35 -12.61
N GLU A 245 7.18 1.53 -12.91
CA GLU A 245 6.02 1.71 -13.75
C GLU A 245 6.33 1.19 -15.17
N LEU A 246 5.31 0.65 -15.86
CA LEU A 246 5.46 -0.04 -17.14
C LEU A 246 6.16 0.80 -18.22
N GLU A 247 5.77 2.07 -18.38
CA GLU A 247 6.40 2.96 -19.37
C GLU A 247 7.80 3.38 -18.94
N GLU A 248 7.98 3.77 -17.67
CA GLU A 248 9.29 4.15 -17.14
C GLU A 248 10.31 3.01 -17.32
N PHE A 249 9.91 1.77 -17.10
CA PHE A 249 10.77 0.61 -17.32
C PHE A 249 11.30 0.54 -18.76
N MET A 250 10.48 0.87 -19.74
CA MET A 250 10.84 0.83 -21.16
C MET A 250 11.76 1.99 -21.60
N HIS A 251 11.98 2.99 -20.74
CA HIS A 251 12.87 4.12 -21.01
C HIS A 251 14.29 3.93 -20.46
N GLY A 252 14.92 2.77 -20.77
CA GLY A 252 16.34 2.53 -20.51
C GLY A 252 16.61 1.36 -19.56
N ILE A 253 15.76 1.09 -18.58
CA ILE A 253 15.98 0.04 -17.56
C ILE A 253 16.04 -1.35 -18.18
N TYR A 254 15.31 -1.60 -19.26
CA TYR A 254 15.32 -2.84 -20.01
C TYR A 254 16.72 -3.27 -20.52
N HIS A 255 17.68 -2.36 -20.63
CA HIS A 255 19.05 -2.67 -21.01
C HIS A 255 19.79 -3.53 -19.95
N CYS A 256 19.35 -3.50 -18.69
CA CYS A 256 19.96 -4.25 -17.60
C CYS A 256 19.43 -5.68 -17.49
N ILE A 257 18.49 -6.07 -18.34
CA ILE A 257 17.81 -7.38 -18.23
C ILE A 257 18.58 -8.42 -19.05
N ASP A 258 18.95 -9.50 -18.37
CA ASP A 258 19.67 -10.65 -18.88
C ASP A 258 19.04 -11.98 -18.39
N GLU A 259 19.69 -13.10 -18.68
CA GLU A 259 19.22 -14.44 -18.33
C GLU A 259 19.17 -14.70 -16.83
N ASP A 260 19.98 -14.00 -16.01
CA ASP A 260 20.00 -14.11 -14.55
C ASP A 260 18.95 -13.19 -13.87
N THR A 261 18.18 -12.42 -14.64
CA THR A 261 17.22 -11.45 -14.12
C THR A 261 15.86 -12.11 -13.88
N TYR A 262 15.27 -11.80 -12.72
CA TYR A 262 13.93 -12.19 -12.35
C TYR A 262 12.98 -11.00 -12.52
N MET A 263 11.83 -11.26 -13.15
CA MET A 263 10.81 -10.26 -13.45
C MET A 263 9.47 -10.71 -12.88
N LEU A 264 8.80 -9.86 -12.14
CA LEU A 264 7.44 -10.08 -11.63
C LEU A 264 6.53 -8.97 -12.17
N TYR A 265 5.57 -9.35 -12.98
CA TYR A 265 4.58 -8.42 -13.51
C TYR A 265 3.31 -8.48 -12.69
N VAL A 266 2.77 -7.31 -12.32
CA VAL A 266 1.52 -7.17 -11.55
C VAL A 266 0.50 -6.48 -12.43
N CYS A 267 -0.57 -7.18 -12.77
CA CYS A 267 -1.37 -6.82 -13.92
C CYS A 267 -2.88 -6.99 -13.64
N SER A 268 -3.55 -5.90 -13.30
CA SER A 268 -5.00 -5.86 -13.28
C SER A 268 -5.56 -5.73 -14.71
N LYS A 269 -6.84 -6.05 -14.88
CA LYS A 269 -7.55 -5.82 -16.13
C LYS A 269 -7.55 -4.32 -16.48
N GLY A 270 -7.22 -3.98 -17.72
CA GLY A 270 -7.15 -2.58 -18.15
C GLY A 270 -6.60 -2.40 -19.55
N GLN A 271 -6.54 -1.17 -20.02
CA GLN A 271 -6.15 -0.82 -21.39
C GLN A 271 -4.70 -1.20 -21.75
N TYR A 272 -3.82 -1.36 -20.75
CA TYR A 272 -2.41 -1.70 -20.96
C TYR A 272 -2.08 -3.17 -20.72
N TYR A 273 -3.09 -4.02 -20.50
CA TYR A 273 -2.90 -5.44 -20.24
C TYR A 273 -2.10 -6.14 -21.35
N ASP A 274 -2.51 -5.96 -22.61
CA ASP A 274 -1.78 -6.55 -23.75
C ASP A 274 -0.34 -6.04 -23.88
N ARG A 275 -0.07 -4.80 -23.41
CA ARG A 275 1.27 -4.21 -23.47
C ARG A 275 2.21 -4.89 -22.50
N ILE A 276 1.76 -5.17 -21.28
CA ILE A 276 2.57 -5.90 -20.30
C ILE A 276 2.78 -7.36 -20.70
N LEU A 277 1.79 -8.00 -21.32
CA LEU A 277 1.96 -9.36 -21.86
C LEU A 277 2.99 -9.41 -23.01
N ARG A 278 3.00 -8.40 -23.90
CA ARG A 278 4.04 -8.29 -24.94
C ARG A 278 5.42 -8.07 -24.34
N LEU A 279 5.52 -7.24 -23.30
CA LEU A 279 6.79 -6.99 -22.61
C LEU A 279 7.31 -8.29 -21.97
N LYS A 280 6.47 -9.01 -21.23
CA LYS A 280 6.82 -10.32 -20.64
C LYS A 280 7.33 -11.29 -21.69
N ARG A 281 6.60 -11.44 -22.80
CA ARG A 281 6.97 -12.34 -23.90
C ARG A 281 8.33 -11.96 -24.50
N TYR A 282 8.59 -10.67 -24.73
CA TYR A 282 9.88 -10.21 -25.25
C TYR A 282 11.04 -10.65 -24.35
N PHE A 283 10.90 -10.51 -23.04
CA PHE A 283 11.97 -10.91 -22.12
C PHE A 283 12.10 -12.42 -21.96
N GLU A 284 11.03 -13.18 -22.14
CA GLU A 284 11.08 -14.65 -22.20
C GLU A 284 11.82 -15.14 -23.45
N GLU A 285 11.49 -14.60 -24.61
CA GLU A 285 11.97 -15.08 -25.91
C GLU A 285 13.35 -14.52 -26.29
N GLU A 286 13.60 -13.24 -26.02
CA GLU A 286 14.80 -12.54 -26.51
C GLU A 286 15.91 -12.39 -25.45
N ARG A 287 15.57 -12.41 -24.15
CA ARG A 287 16.53 -12.23 -23.07
C ARG A 287 16.65 -13.47 -22.18
N HIS A 288 15.75 -14.43 -22.33
CA HIS A 288 15.70 -15.68 -21.58
C HIS A 288 15.65 -15.47 -20.06
N SER A 289 15.13 -14.32 -19.62
CA SER A 289 15.01 -13.99 -18.21
C SER A 289 13.90 -14.82 -17.52
N HIS A 290 13.91 -14.84 -16.19
CA HIS A 290 12.90 -15.55 -15.39
C HIS A 290 11.68 -14.65 -15.20
N ASN A 291 10.55 -14.98 -15.85
CA ASN A 291 9.37 -14.13 -15.85
C ASN A 291 8.20 -14.79 -15.13
N PHE A 292 7.54 -14.03 -14.25
CA PHE A 292 6.37 -14.39 -13.46
C PHE A 292 5.31 -13.31 -13.60
N LEU A 293 4.05 -13.69 -13.64
CA LEU A 293 2.93 -12.76 -13.80
C LEU A 293 1.86 -13.03 -12.74
N ILE A 294 1.35 -11.97 -12.12
CA ILE A 294 0.16 -12.00 -11.27
C ILE A 294 -0.99 -11.45 -12.10
N THR A 295 -1.99 -12.29 -12.41
CA THR A 295 -3.05 -11.94 -13.36
C THR A 295 -4.38 -12.64 -13.04
N HIS A 296 -5.45 -12.09 -13.59
CA HIS A 296 -6.79 -12.68 -13.56
C HIS A 296 -7.06 -13.65 -14.74
N GLU A 297 -6.27 -13.61 -15.81
CA GLU A 297 -6.46 -14.41 -17.01
C GLU A 297 -5.61 -15.68 -17.00
N ASN A 298 -6.19 -16.76 -17.52
CA ASN A 298 -5.46 -18.03 -17.68
C ASN A 298 -4.44 -17.93 -18.82
N THR A 299 -3.17 -17.98 -18.48
CA THR A 299 -2.05 -17.90 -19.42
C THR A 299 -1.53 -19.27 -19.86
N ASN A 300 -2.01 -20.38 -19.25
CA ASN A 300 -1.46 -21.73 -19.40
C ASN A 300 0.05 -21.84 -19.08
N ASN A 301 0.61 -20.89 -18.35
CA ASN A 301 2.00 -20.87 -17.91
C ASN A 301 2.08 -21.10 -16.40
N SER A 302 2.74 -22.16 -15.94
CA SER A 302 2.85 -22.52 -14.52
C SER A 302 3.68 -21.51 -13.70
N LYS A 303 4.45 -20.62 -14.34
CA LYS A 303 5.14 -19.53 -13.68
C LYS A 303 4.19 -18.38 -13.32
N ASP A 304 3.03 -18.31 -13.94
CA ASP A 304 2.08 -17.25 -13.69
C ASP A 304 1.11 -17.61 -12.56
N LEU A 305 0.88 -16.69 -11.67
CA LEU A 305 -0.17 -16.78 -10.65
C LEU A 305 -1.48 -16.31 -11.26
N VAL A 306 -2.34 -17.25 -11.55
CA VAL A 306 -3.69 -16.98 -12.04
C VAL A 306 -4.69 -17.10 -10.90
N PHE A 307 -5.45 -16.05 -10.67
CA PHE A 307 -6.53 -16.01 -9.68
C PHE A 307 -7.68 -15.14 -10.22
N PRO A 308 -8.95 -15.44 -9.92
CA PRO A 308 -10.07 -14.61 -10.35
C PRO A 308 -10.14 -13.32 -9.50
N PHE A 309 -9.13 -12.46 -9.65
CA PHE A 309 -9.11 -11.15 -9.02
C PHE A 309 -10.32 -10.33 -9.44
N THR A 310 -10.74 -9.43 -8.57
CA THR A 310 -11.87 -8.57 -8.88
C THR A 310 -11.61 -7.69 -10.10
N ASP A 311 -12.64 -7.53 -10.94
CA ASP A 311 -12.66 -6.55 -12.05
C ASP A 311 -12.95 -5.13 -11.54
N ASP A 312 -13.27 -4.97 -10.27
CA ASP A 312 -13.56 -3.69 -9.64
C ASP A 312 -12.28 -2.87 -9.48
N GLN A 313 -12.07 -1.94 -10.41
CA GLN A 313 -10.84 -1.14 -10.46
C GLN A 313 -10.61 -0.27 -9.22
N GLU A 314 -11.64 0.02 -8.43
CA GLU A 314 -11.53 0.83 -7.22
C GLU A 314 -10.98 0.03 -6.04
N PHE A 315 -11.26 -1.28 -5.99
CA PHE A 315 -10.88 -2.15 -4.88
C PHE A 315 -9.92 -3.28 -5.25
N ALA A 316 -9.50 -3.37 -6.51
CA ALA A 316 -8.50 -4.33 -6.98
C ALA A 316 -7.19 -4.23 -6.20
N VAL A 317 -6.82 -3.02 -5.78
CA VAL A 317 -5.61 -2.74 -4.98
C VAL A 317 -5.59 -3.49 -3.63
N LEU A 318 -6.73 -3.88 -3.07
CA LEU A 318 -6.79 -4.69 -1.86
C LEU A 318 -6.42 -6.16 -2.12
N GLN A 319 -6.45 -6.60 -3.37
CA GLN A 319 -6.18 -7.97 -3.79
C GLN A 319 -4.80 -8.16 -4.41
N TYR A 320 -4.38 -7.30 -5.34
CA TYR A 320 -3.14 -7.47 -6.10
C TYR A 320 -1.87 -7.32 -5.26
N ILE A 321 -1.93 -6.70 -4.10
CA ILE A 321 -0.81 -6.65 -3.15
C ILE A 321 -0.56 -7.99 -2.45
N VAL A 322 -1.60 -8.80 -2.23
CA VAL A 322 -1.55 -10.02 -1.41
C VAL A 322 -0.52 -11.04 -1.91
N PRO A 323 -0.44 -11.34 -3.22
CA PRO A 323 0.58 -12.24 -3.76
C PRO A 323 2.00 -11.83 -3.41
N MET A 324 2.32 -10.55 -3.49
CA MET A 324 3.67 -10.06 -3.20
C MET A 324 4.01 -10.12 -1.71
N GLN A 325 3.03 -9.85 -0.84
CA GLN A 325 3.18 -10.02 0.60
C GLN A 325 3.43 -11.49 0.98
N VAL A 326 2.68 -12.42 0.38
CA VAL A 326 2.84 -13.87 0.61
C VAL A 326 4.19 -14.34 0.07
N LEU A 327 4.57 -13.93 -1.14
CA LEU A 327 5.88 -14.23 -1.74
C LEU A 327 7.01 -13.76 -0.82
N ALA A 328 6.95 -12.53 -0.34
CA ALA A 328 7.94 -11.97 0.58
C ALA A 328 8.13 -12.86 1.81
N ARG A 329 7.02 -13.24 2.46
CA ARG A 329 7.08 -14.08 3.66
C ARG A 329 7.57 -15.49 3.38
N LYS A 330 7.09 -16.13 2.32
CA LYS A 330 7.45 -17.52 1.98
C LYS A 330 8.91 -17.64 1.55
N LEU A 331 9.33 -16.74 0.65
CA LEU A 331 10.70 -16.76 0.12
C LEU A 331 11.72 -16.42 1.20
N SER A 332 11.43 -15.47 2.11
CA SER A 332 12.34 -15.16 3.22
C SER A 332 12.56 -16.37 4.14
N LEU A 333 11.49 -17.13 4.45
CA LEU A 333 11.60 -18.35 5.25
C LEU A 333 12.53 -19.36 4.62
N ASP A 334 12.36 -19.62 3.32
CA ASP A 334 13.18 -20.60 2.59
C ASP A 334 14.64 -20.13 2.43
N LEU A 335 14.88 -18.83 2.42
CA LEU A 335 16.23 -18.24 2.48
C LEU A 335 16.83 -18.23 3.90
N GLY A 336 16.12 -18.75 4.91
CA GLY A 336 16.56 -18.77 6.30
C GLY A 336 16.49 -17.40 7.00
N ILE A 337 15.70 -16.46 6.46
CA ILE A 337 15.54 -15.11 6.98
C ILE A 337 14.19 -15.00 7.71
N ASP A 338 14.23 -14.69 9.00
CA ASP A 338 13.00 -14.25 9.69
C ASP A 338 12.74 -12.76 9.38
N CYS A 339 11.87 -12.52 8.38
CA CYS A 339 11.54 -11.16 7.96
C CYS A 339 10.71 -10.38 9.00
N ASN A 340 10.10 -11.06 9.98
CA ASN A 340 9.36 -10.39 11.05
C ASN A 340 10.31 -9.55 11.93
N ILE A 341 11.59 -9.92 11.97
CA ILE A 341 12.62 -9.23 12.73
C ILE A 341 13.38 -8.25 11.82
N PRO A 342 13.44 -6.95 12.16
CA PRO A 342 14.25 -5.99 11.41
C PRO A 342 15.73 -6.42 11.29
N SER A 343 16.37 -6.15 10.16
CA SER A 343 17.79 -6.47 9.94
C SER A 343 18.73 -5.69 10.87
N ASP A 344 18.42 -4.44 11.17
CA ASP A 344 19.05 -3.62 12.21
C ASP A 344 17.95 -2.93 13.05
N PRO A 345 17.63 -3.47 14.24
CA PRO A 345 16.65 -2.85 15.14
C PRO A 345 17.04 -1.45 15.63
N GLN A 346 18.32 -1.06 15.49
CA GLN A 346 18.84 0.24 15.92
C GLN A 346 18.91 1.27 14.78
N PHE A 347 18.59 0.87 13.53
CA PHE A 347 18.75 1.73 12.36
C PHE A 347 18.06 3.09 12.52
N HIS A 348 16.78 3.07 12.83
CA HIS A 348 16.01 4.31 12.98
C HIS A 348 16.48 5.20 14.14
N PHE A 349 16.95 4.58 15.22
CA PHE A 349 17.55 5.33 16.33
C PHE A 349 18.86 6.01 15.91
N LYS A 350 19.75 5.28 15.22
CA LYS A 350 21.01 5.82 14.69
C LYS A 350 20.79 6.93 13.66
N MET A 351 19.69 6.86 12.89
CA MET A 351 19.33 7.85 11.87
C MET A 351 18.49 9.00 12.43
N ASN A 352 18.23 9.06 13.72
CA ASN A 352 17.32 10.04 14.36
C ASN A 352 15.95 10.10 13.64
N SER A 353 15.48 8.94 13.14
CA SER A 353 14.22 8.86 12.40
C SER A 353 13.00 8.77 13.30
N TYR A 354 13.17 8.51 14.58
CA TYR A 354 12.11 8.56 15.58
C TYR A 354 12.14 9.91 16.30
N LEU A 355 10.96 10.44 16.61
CA LEU A 355 10.88 11.52 17.61
C LEU A 355 11.45 10.97 18.92
N LYS A 356 12.34 11.73 19.57
CA LYS A 356 12.74 11.43 20.94
C LYS A 356 11.47 11.56 21.78
N GLU A 357 11.11 10.50 22.49
CA GLU A 357 10.16 10.62 23.58
C GLU A 357 10.77 11.63 24.57
N GLY A 358 10.09 12.77 24.74
CA GLY A 358 10.51 13.84 25.67
C GLY A 358 10.29 13.42 27.10
#